data_47f99e605baeab3a0d0cc3e41e339415
#
_entry.id   47f99e605baeab3a0d0cc3e41e339415
#
_cell.length_a   1.000
_cell.length_b   1.000
_cell.length_c   1.000
_cell.angle_alpha   90.00
_cell.angle_beta   90.00
_cell.angle_gamma   90.00
#
_symmetry.space_group_name_H-M   'P 1'
#
loop_
_entity.id
_entity.type
_entity.pdbx_description
1 polymer ?
#
loop_
_entity_poly.entity_id
_entity_poly.type
_entity_poly.pdbx_seq_one_letter_code
_entity_poly.pdbx_strand_id
1 'polypeptide(L)'
;MTSLFFDHALLPEGWARDVRMVLHDGTIASIEQGAAPQAEDIRHPVALPGLANLHSHAFQRAMAGLTEVRGPAGDSFWTWRDLMYRFVDRMDPDDIAAIAAQAYVEMLESGFTRVGEFHYLHHAADGAPYANPAETSLAIMAAAAESGIGLTLLPVFYAWSGFGAQAPSAGQRR
;
A
#
# COMPACT_ATOMS: atom_id res chain seq x y z
N MET A 1 -25.98 0.60 9.79
CA MET A 1 -25.43 0.05 11.04
C MET A 1 -25.16 -1.41 10.84
N THR A 2 -23.98 -1.91 11.22
CA THR A 2 -23.61 -3.34 11.17
C THR A 2 -23.14 -3.75 12.55
N SER A 3 -23.61 -4.89 13.02
CA SER A 3 -23.20 -5.45 14.32
C SER A 3 -22.37 -6.72 14.13
N LEU A 4 -21.23 -6.77 14.79
CA LEU A 4 -20.29 -7.89 14.76
C LEU A 4 -20.18 -8.47 16.17
N PHE A 5 -20.09 -9.79 16.27
CA PHE A 5 -19.78 -10.49 17.51
C PHE A 5 -18.54 -11.35 17.34
N PHE A 6 -17.62 -11.26 18.30
CA PHE A 6 -16.35 -11.99 18.30
C PHE A 6 -16.24 -12.80 19.59
N ASP A 7 -15.89 -14.10 19.47
CA ASP A 7 -15.58 -14.93 20.64
C ASP A 7 -14.37 -14.37 21.40
N HIS A 8 -13.39 -13.80 20.65
CA HIS A 8 -12.21 -13.15 21.19
C HIS A 8 -11.87 -11.91 20.38
N ALA A 9 -11.43 -10.84 21.02
CA ALA A 9 -10.91 -9.65 20.36
C ALA A 9 -9.66 -9.12 21.07
N LEU A 10 -8.65 -8.72 20.29
CA LEU A 10 -7.50 -8.01 20.83
C LEU A 10 -7.82 -6.51 20.85
N LEU A 11 -8.10 -5.98 22.03
CA LEU A 11 -8.38 -4.58 22.30
C LEU A 11 -7.12 -3.87 22.85
N PRO A 12 -7.10 -2.52 22.96
CA PRO A 12 -5.95 -1.81 23.53
C PRO A 12 -5.51 -2.29 24.91
N GLU A 13 -6.46 -2.73 25.74
CA GLU A 13 -6.22 -3.24 27.09
C GLU A 13 -5.79 -4.72 27.13
N GLY A 14 -5.80 -5.40 25.99
CA GLY A 14 -5.46 -6.83 25.85
C GLY A 14 -6.61 -7.67 25.29
N TRP A 15 -6.48 -8.98 25.43
CA TRP A 15 -7.49 -9.93 24.94
C TRP A 15 -8.77 -9.86 25.77
N ALA A 16 -9.89 -9.70 25.08
CA ALA A 16 -11.24 -9.76 25.63
C ALA A 16 -12.02 -10.93 25.00
N ARG A 17 -13.06 -11.42 25.73
CA ARG A 17 -13.98 -12.45 25.29
C ARG A 17 -15.38 -11.87 25.09
N ASP A 18 -16.15 -12.54 24.23
CA ASP A 18 -17.55 -12.22 24.00
C ASP A 18 -17.73 -10.73 23.70
N VAL A 19 -17.07 -10.28 22.61
CA VAL A 19 -16.99 -8.86 22.27
C VAL A 19 -17.97 -8.54 21.15
N ARG A 20 -18.92 -7.65 21.43
CA ARG A 20 -19.85 -7.10 20.45
C ARG A 20 -19.37 -5.72 19.99
N MET A 21 -19.25 -5.51 18.68
CA MET A 21 -18.88 -4.24 18.07
C MET A 21 -19.99 -3.75 17.16
N VAL A 22 -20.39 -2.49 17.31
CA VAL A 22 -21.34 -1.85 16.41
C VAL A 22 -20.59 -0.88 15.49
N LEU A 23 -20.80 -1.03 14.20
CA LEU A 23 -20.22 -0.18 13.17
C LEU A 23 -21.28 0.79 12.63
N HIS A 24 -20.90 2.05 12.46
CA HIS A 24 -21.69 3.07 11.81
C HIS A 24 -20.81 3.85 10.85
N ASP A 25 -21.18 3.87 9.57
CA ASP A 25 -20.46 4.57 8.50
C ASP A 25 -18.94 4.28 8.49
N GLY A 26 -18.58 2.98 8.54
CA GLY A 26 -17.19 2.52 8.51
C GLY A 26 -16.40 2.76 9.81
N THR A 27 -17.04 3.27 10.86
CA THR A 27 -16.40 3.56 12.15
C THR A 27 -16.94 2.66 13.25
N ILE A 28 -16.12 2.28 14.22
CA ILE A 28 -16.56 1.56 15.42
C ILE A 28 -17.29 2.55 16.32
N ALA A 29 -18.62 2.40 16.44
CA ALA A 29 -19.47 3.27 17.25
C ALA A 29 -19.50 2.81 18.73
N SER A 30 -19.44 1.50 18.99
CA SER A 30 -19.35 0.97 20.35
C SER A 30 -18.64 -0.39 20.38
N ILE A 31 -18.03 -0.68 21.53
CA ILE A 31 -17.43 -1.97 21.87
C ILE A 31 -18.00 -2.36 23.24
N GLU A 32 -18.58 -3.57 23.35
CA GLU A 32 -19.08 -4.16 24.57
C GLU A 32 -18.38 -5.48 24.80
N GLN A 33 -17.78 -5.69 25.99
CA GLN A 33 -17.11 -6.92 26.40
C GLN A 33 -18.04 -7.75 27.30
N GLY A 34 -17.94 -9.06 27.20
CA GLY A 34 -18.80 -9.98 27.95
C GLY A 34 -20.28 -9.92 27.50
N ALA A 35 -20.50 -9.49 26.25
CA ALA A 35 -21.83 -9.36 25.68
C ALA A 35 -22.44 -10.72 25.31
N ALA A 36 -23.75 -10.86 25.38
CA ALA A 36 -24.43 -11.98 24.76
C ALA A 36 -24.61 -11.70 23.25
N PRO A 37 -24.36 -12.69 22.36
CA PRO A 37 -24.58 -12.52 20.94
C PRO A 37 -26.07 -12.32 20.63
N GLN A 38 -26.40 -11.44 19.71
CA GLN A 38 -27.74 -11.14 19.25
C GLN A 38 -28.00 -11.78 17.88
N ALA A 39 -29.27 -11.87 17.49
CA ALA A 39 -29.66 -12.58 16.27
C ALA A 39 -29.15 -11.90 15.00
N GLU A 40 -29.01 -10.56 15.03
CA GLU A 40 -28.53 -9.74 13.93
C GLU A 40 -27.00 -9.65 13.84
N ASP A 41 -26.25 -10.20 14.82
CA ASP A 41 -24.80 -10.10 14.82
C ASP A 41 -24.17 -11.01 13.75
N ILE A 42 -23.25 -10.45 12.97
CA ILE A 42 -22.35 -11.24 12.14
C ILE A 42 -21.24 -11.78 13.04
N ARG A 43 -21.14 -13.11 13.13
CA ARG A 43 -20.24 -13.78 14.07
C ARG A 43 -18.90 -14.14 13.46
N HIS A 44 -17.85 -13.86 14.20
CA HIS A 44 -16.47 -14.23 13.87
C HIS A 44 -15.76 -14.77 15.11
N PRO A 45 -14.84 -15.74 14.96
CA PRO A 45 -14.13 -16.30 16.13
C PRO A 45 -13.15 -15.30 16.76
N VAL A 46 -12.46 -14.48 15.94
CA VAL A 46 -11.40 -13.59 16.44
C VAL A 46 -11.42 -12.26 15.71
N ALA A 47 -11.21 -11.17 16.45
CA ALA A 47 -10.88 -9.86 15.92
C ALA A 47 -9.47 -9.44 16.31
N LEU A 48 -8.73 -8.93 15.34
CA LEU A 48 -7.42 -8.31 15.53
C LEU A 48 -7.42 -6.91 14.92
N PRO A 49 -6.66 -5.96 15.48
CA PRO A 49 -6.38 -4.70 14.80
C PRO A 49 -5.70 -4.97 13.46
N GLY A 50 -6.09 -4.23 12.42
CA GLY A 50 -5.42 -4.29 11.12
C GLY A 50 -3.97 -3.82 11.23
N LEU A 51 -3.09 -4.44 10.44
CA LEU A 51 -1.68 -4.07 10.39
C LEU A 51 -1.48 -2.81 9.56
N ALA A 52 -0.46 -2.01 9.91
CA ALA A 52 0.01 -0.91 9.09
C ALA A 52 1.30 -1.32 8.36
N ASN A 53 1.31 -1.24 7.04
CA ASN A 53 2.52 -1.35 6.24
C ASN A 53 3.21 0.02 6.20
N LEU A 54 4.37 0.13 6.80
CA LEU A 54 5.10 1.41 6.94
C LEU A 54 6.07 1.69 5.79
N HIS A 55 6.21 0.77 4.82
CA HIS A 55 7.15 0.93 3.70
C HIS A 55 6.61 0.22 2.46
N SER A 56 6.25 0.98 1.45
CA SER A 56 5.79 0.49 0.16
C SER A 56 6.30 1.38 -0.97
N HIS A 57 6.56 0.74 -2.10
CA HIS A 57 6.77 1.33 -3.42
C HIS A 57 5.88 0.54 -4.38
N ALA A 58 4.59 0.86 -4.41
CA ALA A 58 3.56 0.04 -5.05
C ALA A 58 3.88 -0.31 -6.52
N PHE A 59 4.46 0.62 -7.29
CA PHE A 59 4.84 0.38 -8.68
C PHE A 59 5.83 -0.79 -8.86
N GLN A 60 6.64 -1.11 -7.85
CA GLN A 60 7.59 -2.22 -7.89
C GLN A 60 6.89 -3.59 -7.94
N ARG A 61 5.59 -3.66 -7.58
CA ARG A 61 4.79 -4.89 -7.69
C ARG A 61 4.74 -5.42 -9.13
N ALA A 62 4.87 -4.55 -10.15
CA ALA A 62 4.95 -4.95 -11.55
C ALA A 62 6.13 -5.85 -11.88
N MET A 63 7.17 -5.85 -11.06
CA MET A 63 8.37 -6.67 -11.28
C MET A 63 8.28 -8.08 -10.68
N ALA A 64 7.19 -8.40 -9.97
CA ALA A 64 7.02 -9.71 -9.35
C ALA A 64 7.12 -10.84 -10.37
N GLY A 65 7.86 -11.89 -10.02
CA GLY A 65 8.16 -13.02 -10.90
C GLY A 65 9.33 -12.78 -11.87
N LEU A 66 9.84 -11.56 -11.97
CA LEU A 66 10.97 -11.21 -12.86
C LEU A 66 12.23 -10.86 -12.10
N THR A 67 12.12 -10.46 -10.84
CA THR A 67 13.24 -10.09 -9.97
C THR A 67 13.67 -11.21 -9.02
N GLU A 68 12.87 -12.26 -8.88
CA GLU A 68 13.13 -13.40 -8.01
C GLU A 68 13.91 -14.53 -8.72
N VAL A 69 14.13 -14.39 -10.05
CA VAL A 69 14.88 -15.38 -10.84
C VAL A 69 16.33 -14.96 -10.93
N ARG A 70 17.22 -15.82 -10.43
CA ARG A 70 18.67 -15.56 -10.46
C ARG A 70 19.19 -15.54 -11.90
N GLY A 71 19.88 -14.45 -12.26
CA GLY A 71 20.56 -14.31 -13.54
C GLY A 71 21.88 -15.13 -13.62
N PRO A 72 22.40 -15.35 -14.83
CA PRO A 72 23.61 -16.16 -15.04
C PRO A 72 24.90 -15.50 -14.48
N ALA A 73 24.92 -14.20 -14.30
CA ALA A 73 26.12 -13.43 -13.90
C ALA A 73 26.16 -13.09 -12.39
N GLY A 74 25.22 -13.58 -11.60
CA GLY A 74 25.04 -13.19 -10.20
C GLY A 74 24.29 -11.87 -10.04
N ASP A 75 23.32 -11.87 -9.12
CA ASP A 75 22.44 -10.73 -8.89
C ASP A 75 22.99 -9.85 -7.77
N SER A 76 22.73 -8.56 -7.91
CA SER A 76 23.08 -7.53 -6.95
C SER A 76 21.96 -6.48 -6.88
N PHE A 77 22.03 -5.60 -5.90
CA PHE A 77 21.14 -4.44 -5.84
C PHE A 77 21.18 -3.62 -7.14
N TRP A 78 22.32 -3.55 -7.82
CA TRP A 78 22.49 -2.77 -9.04
C TRP A 78 21.79 -3.40 -10.25
N THR A 79 21.85 -4.70 -10.41
CA THR A 79 21.13 -5.42 -11.48
C THR A 79 19.63 -5.35 -11.29
N TRP A 80 19.14 -5.45 -10.04
CA TRP A 80 17.76 -5.24 -9.68
C TRP A 80 17.31 -3.82 -10.00
N ARG A 81 18.10 -2.80 -9.63
CA ARG A 81 17.78 -1.39 -9.88
C ARG A 81 17.69 -1.08 -11.39
N ASP A 82 18.58 -1.64 -12.20
CA ASP A 82 18.54 -1.46 -13.65
C ASP A 82 17.28 -2.06 -14.27
N LEU A 83 16.82 -3.22 -13.76
CA LEU A 83 15.55 -3.80 -14.16
C LEU A 83 14.39 -2.91 -13.76
N MET A 84 14.38 -2.39 -12.53
CA MET A 84 13.37 -1.47 -12.04
C MET A 84 13.21 -0.25 -12.95
N TYR A 85 14.30 0.40 -13.35
CA TYR A 85 14.24 1.55 -14.25
C TYR A 85 13.67 1.21 -15.62
N ARG A 86 13.95 0.02 -16.17
CA ARG A 86 13.34 -0.42 -17.44
C ARG A 86 11.81 -0.60 -17.35
N PHE A 87 11.29 -0.94 -16.17
CA PHE A 87 9.85 -0.94 -15.91
C PHE A 87 9.31 0.48 -15.78
N VAL A 88 9.96 1.27 -14.95
CA VAL A 88 9.58 2.67 -14.73
C VAL A 88 9.50 3.44 -16.06
N ASP A 89 10.44 3.25 -16.96
CA ASP A 89 10.48 3.94 -18.29
C ASP A 89 9.30 3.57 -19.22
N ARG A 90 8.43 2.63 -18.84
CA ARG A 90 7.30 2.18 -19.65
C ARG A 90 5.94 2.43 -19.00
N MET A 91 5.91 2.78 -17.73
CA MET A 91 4.66 3.00 -16.99
C MET A 91 4.10 4.38 -17.29
N ASP A 92 2.82 4.45 -17.51
CA ASP A 92 2.04 5.68 -17.47
C ASP A 92 1.24 5.80 -16.16
N PRO A 93 0.49 6.88 -15.91
CA PRO A 93 -0.31 7.02 -14.70
C PRO A 93 -1.38 5.94 -14.54
N ASP A 94 -1.95 5.42 -15.62
CA ASP A 94 -2.97 4.36 -15.57
C ASP A 94 -2.34 3.03 -15.17
N ASP A 95 -1.14 2.72 -15.69
CA ASP A 95 -0.35 1.56 -15.25
C ASP A 95 -0.02 1.64 -13.76
N ILE A 96 0.44 2.82 -13.30
CA ILE A 96 0.77 3.07 -11.90
C ILE A 96 -0.47 2.83 -11.01
N ALA A 97 -1.64 3.34 -11.41
CA ALA A 97 -2.89 3.13 -10.69
C ALA A 97 -3.27 1.65 -10.60
N ALA A 98 -3.24 0.94 -11.72
CA ALA A 98 -3.61 -0.48 -11.79
C ALA A 98 -2.67 -1.36 -10.95
N ILE A 99 -1.36 -1.13 -11.04
CA ILE A 99 -0.35 -1.86 -10.28
C ILE A 99 -0.49 -1.57 -8.78
N ALA A 100 -0.71 -0.31 -8.40
CA ALA A 100 -0.91 0.07 -7.01
C ALA A 100 -2.20 -0.54 -6.45
N ALA A 101 -3.31 -0.52 -7.19
CA ALA A 101 -4.57 -1.14 -6.78
C ALA A 101 -4.38 -2.64 -6.50
N GLN A 102 -3.68 -3.36 -7.39
CA GLN A 102 -3.36 -4.77 -7.17
C GLN A 102 -2.52 -4.98 -5.90
N ALA A 103 -1.46 -4.19 -5.69
CA ALA A 103 -0.62 -4.28 -4.50
C ALA A 103 -1.42 -4.02 -3.22
N TYR A 104 -2.33 -3.05 -3.24
CA TYR A 104 -3.13 -2.69 -2.08
C TYR A 104 -4.21 -3.73 -1.76
N VAL A 105 -4.80 -4.38 -2.77
CA VAL A 105 -5.69 -5.54 -2.56
C VAL A 105 -4.93 -6.69 -1.90
N GLU A 106 -3.73 -7.03 -2.40
CA GLU A 106 -2.88 -8.07 -1.81
C GLU A 106 -2.47 -7.75 -0.36
N MET A 107 -2.24 -6.47 -0.04
CA MET A 107 -2.01 -6.02 1.34
C MET A 107 -3.24 -6.24 2.21
N LEU A 108 -4.44 -5.86 1.74
CA LEU A 108 -5.69 -6.07 2.48
C LEU A 108 -5.96 -7.56 2.71
N GLU A 109 -5.78 -8.41 1.71
CA GLU A 109 -5.90 -9.88 1.84
C GLU A 109 -4.90 -10.46 2.86
N SER A 110 -3.74 -9.80 3.04
CA SER A 110 -2.71 -10.17 4.02
C SER A 110 -2.93 -9.54 5.41
N GLY A 111 -4.03 -8.79 5.61
CA GLY A 111 -4.39 -8.19 6.90
C GLY A 111 -3.83 -6.79 7.15
N PHE A 112 -3.18 -6.17 6.15
CA PHE A 112 -2.81 -4.75 6.23
C PHE A 112 -4.01 -3.90 5.90
N THR A 113 -4.30 -2.91 6.74
CA THR A 113 -5.43 -1.98 6.55
C THR A 113 -4.99 -0.56 6.22
N ARG A 114 -3.69 -0.30 6.31
CA ARG A 114 -3.08 1.00 6.03
C ARG A 114 -1.70 0.82 5.42
N VAL A 115 -1.32 1.72 4.52
CA VAL A 115 0.00 1.74 3.89
C VAL A 115 0.63 3.14 3.94
N GLY A 116 1.92 3.18 4.25
CA GLY A 116 2.81 4.31 4.01
C GLY A 116 3.49 4.13 2.66
N GLU A 117 3.02 4.84 1.65
CA GLU A 117 3.50 4.73 0.28
C GLU A 117 4.59 5.75 0.00
N PHE A 118 5.82 5.28 -0.16
CA PHE A 118 6.98 6.09 -0.52
C PHE A 118 7.02 6.25 -2.05
N HIS A 119 6.43 7.34 -2.53
CA HIS A 119 6.21 7.60 -3.95
C HIS A 119 7.24 8.59 -4.49
N TYR A 120 7.95 8.21 -5.55
CA TYR A 120 9.02 9.01 -6.16
C TYR A 120 9.01 9.04 -7.70
N LEU A 121 7.91 8.66 -8.32
CA LEU A 121 7.70 8.82 -9.76
C LEU A 121 6.85 10.08 -9.99
N HIS A 122 7.43 11.12 -10.59
CA HIS A 122 6.76 12.42 -10.71
C HIS A 122 6.64 12.94 -12.14
N HIS A 123 7.39 12.34 -13.08
CA HIS A 123 7.45 12.77 -14.47
C HIS A 123 7.05 11.63 -15.42
N ALA A 124 6.80 11.99 -16.68
CA ALA A 124 6.55 11.04 -17.75
C ALA A 124 7.79 10.18 -18.07
N ALA A 125 7.61 9.11 -18.84
CA ALA A 125 8.65 8.14 -19.18
C ALA A 125 9.91 8.78 -19.83
N ASP A 126 9.73 9.88 -20.55
CA ASP A 126 10.81 10.66 -21.15
C ASP A 126 11.46 11.66 -20.18
N GLY A 127 10.98 11.74 -18.93
CA GLY A 127 11.41 12.67 -17.91
C GLY A 127 10.79 14.06 -18.03
N ALA A 128 9.83 14.28 -18.93
CA ALA A 128 9.08 15.52 -18.99
C ALA A 128 8.09 15.66 -17.84
N PRO A 129 7.89 16.86 -17.28
CA PRO A 129 6.89 17.06 -16.25
C PRO A 129 5.48 16.89 -16.85
N TYR A 130 4.57 16.28 -16.10
CA TYR A 130 3.15 16.32 -16.43
C TYR A 130 2.59 17.73 -16.30
N ALA A 131 1.50 18.03 -17.00
CA ALA A 131 0.79 19.31 -16.86
C ALA A 131 0.33 19.53 -15.40
N ASN A 132 -0.07 18.46 -14.73
CA ASN A 132 -0.28 18.44 -13.28
C ASN A 132 0.91 17.72 -12.62
N PRO A 133 1.73 18.39 -11.81
CA PRO A 133 2.89 17.77 -11.18
C PRO A 133 2.51 16.69 -10.14
N ALA A 134 1.23 16.58 -9.75
CA ALA A 134 0.72 15.55 -8.87
C ALA A 134 0.10 14.35 -9.59
N GLU A 135 0.20 14.25 -10.92
CA GLU A 135 -0.50 13.27 -11.76
C GLU A 135 -0.36 11.83 -11.24
N THR A 136 0.86 11.38 -11.07
CA THR A 136 1.15 10.03 -10.58
C THR A 136 0.77 9.84 -9.10
N SER A 137 0.86 10.90 -8.29
CA SER A 137 0.39 10.88 -6.89
C SER A 137 -1.13 10.72 -6.81
N LEU A 138 -1.88 11.36 -7.73
CA LEU A 138 -3.33 11.19 -7.83
C LEU A 138 -3.69 9.77 -8.28
N ALA A 139 -2.89 9.15 -9.16
CA ALA A 139 -3.06 7.74 -9.54
C ALA A 139 -2.94 6.80 -8.32
N ILE A 140 -1.95 7.01 -7.47
CA ILE A 140 -1.78 6.26 -6.20
C ILE A 140 -2.98 6.50 -5.25
N MET A 141 -3.45 7.74 -5.13
CA MET A 141 -4.61 8.06 -4.29
C MET A 141 -5.90 7.41 -4.81
N ALA A 142 -6.09 7.39 -6.13
CA ALA A 142 -7.22 6.70 -6.77
C ALA A 142 -7.19 5.19 -6.50
N ALA A 143 -6.04 4.55 -6.65
CA ALA A 143 -5.84 3.13 -6.35
C ALA A 143 -6.15 2.79 -4.88
N ALA A 144 -5.74 3.65 -3.95
CA ALA A 144 -6.06 3.47 -2.53
C ALA A 144 -7.55 3.65 -2.24
N ALA A 145 -8.21 4.61 -2.90
CA ALA A 145 -9.65 4.82 -2.76
C ALA A 145 -10.45 3.64 -3.35
N GLU A 146 -10.03 3.08 -4.48
CA GLU A 146 -10.66 1.93 -5.13
C GLU A 146 -10.51 0.67 -4.29
N SER A 147 -9.31 0.37 -3.78
CA SER A 147 -9.06 -0.80 -2.93
C SER A 147 -9.65 -0.67 -1.53
N GLY A 148 -9.85 0.54 -1.04
CA GLY A 148 -10.32 0.83 0.33
C GLY A 148 -9.24 0.80 1.40
N ILE A 149 -7.94 0.66 1.04
CA ILE A 149 -6.84 0.71 2.00
C ILE A 149 -6.63 2.14 2.54
N GLY A 150 -6.34 2.28 3.82
CA GLY A 150 -5.91 3.57 4.38
C GLY A 150 -4.54 3.96 3.83
N LEU A 151 -4.40 5.20 3.29
CA LEU A 151 -3.17 5.67 2.67
C LEU A 151 -2.53 6.81 3.47
N THR A 152 -1.22 6.71 3.64
CA THR A 152 -0.33 7.84 3.96
C THR A 152 0.64 7.99 2.80
N LEU A 153 0.35 8.91 1.89
CA LEU A 153 1.19 9.16 0.73
C LEU A 153 2.38 10.04 1.13
N LEU A 154 3.58 9.60 0.78
CA LEU A 154 4.85 10.29 1.01
C LEU A 154 5.47 10.63 -0.34
N PRO A 155 5.15 11.77 -0.97
CA PRO A 155 5.80 12.22 -2.19
C PRO A 155 7.26 12.58 -1.87
N VAL A 156 8.20 11.92 -2.54
CA VAL A 156 9.63 12.05 -2.22
C VAL A 156 10.36 12.70 -3.36
N PHE A 157 11.15 13.70 -3.05
CA PHE A 157 12.00 14.41 -4.01
C PHE A 157 13.47 14.02 -3.85
N TYR A 158 14.09 13.60 -4.96
CA TYR A 158 15.51 13.35 -5.05
C TYR A 158 16.20 14.45 -5.86
N ALA A 159 17.05 15.24 -5.21
CA ALA A 159 17.87 16.25 -5.91
C ALA A 159 19.11 15.65 -6.59
N TRP A 160 19.60 14.51 -6.08
CA TRP A 160 20.87 13.92 -6.50
C TRP A 160 20.74 12.39 -6.65
N SER A 161 21.53 11.83 -7.56
CA SER A 161 21.53 10.36 -7.80
C SER A 161 22.28 9.56 -6.74
N GLY A 162 23.05 10.21 -5.90
CA GLY A 162 23.89 9.57 -4.88
C GLY A 162 24.72 10.56 -4.10
N PHE A 163 25.59 10.04 -3.24
CA PHE A 163 26.50 10.84 -2.44
C PHE A 163 27.43 11.69 -3.31
N GLY A 164 27.77 12.90 -2.84
CA GLY A 164 28.64 13.82 -3.53
C GLY A 164 27.95 14.62 -4.63
N ALA A 165 26.64 14.85 -4.55
CA ALA A 165 25.86 15.68 -5.44
C ALA A 165 25.97 15.25 -6.93
N GLN A 166 25.93 13.96 -7.18
CA GLN A 166 25.96 13.41 -8.53
C GLN A 166 24.65 13.71 -9.28
N ALA A 167 24.76 14.15 -10.53
CA ALA A 167 23.60 14.41 -11.34
C ALA A 167 22.73 13.14 -11.54
N PRO A 168 21.40 13.26 -11.57
CA PRO A 168 20.52 12.14 -11.86
C PRO A 168 20.81 11.48 -13.21
N SER A 169 20.80 10.16 -13.26
CA SER A 169 20.83 9.40 -14.50
C SER A 169 19.51 9.55 -15.27
N ALA A 170 19.46 9.09 -16.53
CA ALA A 170 18.24 9.15 -17.34
C ALA A 170 17.05 8.49 -16.64
N GLY A 171 17.20 7.27 -16.07
CA GLY A 171 16.14 6.56 -15.37
C GLY A 171 15.71 7.19 -14.03
N GLN A 172 16.47 8.16 -13.52
CA GLN A 172 16.16 8.88 -12.28
C GLN A 172 15.46 10.22 -12.50
N ARG A 173 15.08 10.54 -13.74
CA ARG A 173 14.42 11.81 -14.08
C ARG A 173 12.89 11.75 -13.94
N ARG A 174 12.35 10.61 -13.58
CA ARG A 174 10.89 10.36 -13.44
C ARG A 174 10.31 10.75 -12.08
#